data_6fde85b5c489871feec79754f8f74450
#
_entry.id   6fde85b5c489871feec79754f8f74450
#
_cell.length_a   1.000
_cell.length_b   1.000
_cell.length_c   1.000
_cell.angle_alpha   90.00
_cell.angle_beta   90.00
_cell.angle_gamma   90.00
#
_symmetry.space_group_name_H-M   'P 1'
#
loop_
_entity.id
_entity.type
_entity.pdbx_description
1 polymer ?
#
loop_
_entity_poly.entity_id
_entity_poly.type
_entity_poly.pdbx_seq_one_letter_code
_entity_poly.pdbx_strand_id
1 'polypeptide(L)'
;HVGTGDSGDYTEEYYVVTNADKLKELAQTSPYAGCTANAPMAFVACYRKECRMPEYASIDLSASVENLLLEADELGLGAVWLGIAPLRDRMDKVREVISIPEELEAFAIIPCGYPVQIKNQQNRYEKERVHFVE
;
A
#
# COMPACT_ATOMS: atom_id res chain seq x y z
N HIS A 1 -4.29 2.22 13.80
CA HIS A 1 -5.41 2.45 12.93
C HIS A 1 -5.67 3.95 12.72
N VAL A 2 -5.64 4.36 11.50
CA VAL A 2 -6.02 5.72 11.12
C VAL A 2 -7.30 5.59 10.32
N GLY A 3 -8.40 5.68 10.98
CA GLY A 3 -9.69 5.61 10.35
C GLY A 3 -10.29 6.97 10.12
N THR A 4 -11.44 6.98 9.54
CA THR A 4 -12.22 8.20 9.29
C THR A 4 -12.76 8.82 10.58
N GLY A 5 -12.55 8.17 11.69
CA GLY A 5 -13.17 8.55 12.94
C GLY A 5 -14.63 8.11 13.02
N ASP A 6 -15.09 7.40 12.04
CA ASP A 6 -16.46 6.95 11.96
C ASP A 6 -16.56 5.55 12.55
N SER A 7 -17.01 5.48 13.76
CA SER A 7 -17.05 4.24 14.52
C SER A 7 -17.85 3.16 13.81
N GLY A 8 -17.21 2.03 13.57
CA GLY A 8 -17.85 0.85 13.02
C GLY A 8 -17.84 0.74 11.50
N ASP A 9 -17.34 1.74 10.79
CA ASP A 9 -17.28 1.69 9.34
C ASP A 9 -15.84 1.57 8.86
N TYR A 10 -15.30 0.36 8.99
CA TYR A 10 -13.94 0.06 8.56
C TYR A 10 -13.92 -0.13 7.05
N THR A 11 -13.16 0.71 6.36
CA THR A 11 -13.08 0.69 4.90
C THR A 11 -11.85 -0.04 4.38
N GLU A 12 -10.82 -0.21 5.22
CA GLU A 12 -9.59 -0.84 4.80
C GLU A 12 -9.47 -2.29 5.27
N GLU A 13 -8.86 -3.13 4.44
CA GLU A 13 -8.47 -4.49 4.76
C GLU A 13 -7.08 -4.77 4.17
N TYR A 14 -6.31 -5.61 4.84
CA TYR A 14 -4.98 -5.98 4.39
C TYR A 14 -4.88 -7.49 4.21
N TYR A 15 -4.24 -7.88 3.11
CA TYR A 15 -3.84 -9.26 2.89
C TYR A 15 -2.35 -9.36 3.12
N VAL A 16 -1.93 -10.36 3.88
CA VAL A 16 -0.50 -10.63 4.11
C VAL A 16 -0.13 -11.82 3.23
N VAL A 17 0.78 -11.59 2.29
CA VAL A 17 1.19 -12.59 1.32
C VAL A 17 2.61 -13.03 1.63
N THR A 18 2.79 -14.30 1.95
CA THR A 18 4.10 -14.90 2.23
C THR A 18 4.44 -16.04 1.27
N ASN A 19 3.47 -16.48 0.48
CA ASN A 19 3.68 -17.55 -0.51
C ASN A 19 4.58 -17.03 -1.63
N ALA A 20 5.71 -17.71 -1.86
CA ALA A 20 6.71 -17.30 -2.83
C ALA A 20 6.16 -17.20 -4.26
N ASP A 21 5.31 -18.14 -4.65
CA ASP A 21 4.72 -18.13 -6.00
C ASP A 21 3.77 -16.96 -6.17
N LYS A 22 2.97 -16.66 -5.15
CA LYS A 22 2.05 -15.52 -5.19
C LYS A 22 2.80 -14.19 -5.22
N LEU A 23 3.91 -14.09 -4.49
CA LEU A 23 4.76 -12.90 -4.54
C LEU A 23 5.34 -12.67 -5.93
N LYS A 24 5.73 -13.73 -6.63
CA LYS A 24 6.21 -13.63 -8.01
C LYS A 24 5.10 -13.20 -8.96
N GLU A 25 3.89 -13.72 -8.77
CA GLU A 25 2.73 -13.32 -9.58
C GLU A 25 2.36 -11.86 -9.31
N LEU A 26 2.40 -11.42 -8.06
CA LEU A 26 2.14 -10.01 -7.72
C LEU A 26 3.17 -9.09 -8.37
N ALA A 27 4.41 -9.52 -8.49
CA ALA A 27 5.47 -8.73 -9.12
C ALA A 27 5.19 -8.44 -10.60
N GLN A 28 4.33 -9.21 -11.23
CA GLN A 28 3.99 -9.06 -12.64
C GLN A 28 2.72 -8.22 -12.86
N THR A 29 2.05 -7.79 -11.80
CA THR A 29 0.81 -7.02 -11.92
C THR A 29 1.01 -5.57 -12.33
N SER A 30 2.24 -5.08 -12.25
CA SER A 30 2.62 -3.72 -12.61
C SER A 30 4.08 -3.71 -13.07
N PRO A 31 4.43 -2.83 -14.02
CA PRO A 31 5.83 -2.73 -14.45
C PRO A 31 6.79 -2.27 -13.34
N TYR A 32 6.26 -1.71 -12.26
CA TYR A 32 7.07 -1.22 -11.13
C TYR A 32 7.08 -2.16 -9.93
N ALA A 33 6.38 -3.29 -10.00
CA ALA A 33 6.20 -4.18 -8.86
C ALA A 33 7.26 -5.29 -8.76
N GLY A 34 8.31 -5.25 -9.61
CA GLY A 34 9.30 -6.32 -9.71
C GLY A 34 9.99 -6.67 -8.40
N CYS A 35 10.20 -5.71 -7.51
CA CYS A 35 10.84 -5.96 -6.22
C CYS A 35 10.04 -6.90 -5.31
N THR A 36 8.75 -7.05 -5.57
CA THR A 36 7.88 -7.96 -4.79
C THR A 36 8.29 -9.42 -4.95
N ALA A 37 8.86 -9.79 -6.11
CA ALA A 37 9.26 -11.17 -6.38
C ALA A 37 10.30 -11.70 -5.40
N ASN A 38 11.15 -10.82 -4.89
CA ASN A 38 12.25 -11.19 -4.00
C ASN A 38 11.99 -10.83 -2.54
N ALA A 39 10.83 -10.25 -2.24
CA ALA A 39 10.48 -9.90 -0.88
C ALA A 39 10.03 -11.14 -0.12
N PRO A 40 10.34 -11.26 1.19
CA PRO A 40 9.85 -12.37 2.00
C PRO A 40 8.37 -12.29 2.27
N MET A 41 7.78 -11.09 2.19
CA MET A 41 6.36 -10.89 2.37
C MET A 41 5.91 -9.60 1.71
N ALA A 42 4.62 -9.48 1.50
CA ALA A 42 4.01 -8.25 1.03
C ALA A 42 2.63 -8.08 1.66
N PHE A 43 2.27 -6.83 1.92
CA PHE A 43 0.90 -6.48 2.28
C PHE A 43 0.20 -6.02 1.00
N VAL A 44 -1.06 -6.41 0.86
CA VAL A 44 -1.92 -5.85 -0.18
C VAL A 44 -3.02 -5.08 0.52
N ALA A 45 -2.99 -3.78 0.36
CA ALA A 45 -3.98 -2.90 0.96
C ALA A 45 -5.21 -2.81 0.06
N CYS A 46 -6.38 -3.01 0.65
CA CYS A 46 -7.65 -3.01 -0.06
C CYS A 46 -8.66 -2.11 0.64
N TYR A 47 -9.62 -1.60 -0.11
CA TYR A 47 -10.73 -0.84 0.45
C TYR A 47 -12.05 -1.43 -0.01
N ARG A 48 -13.09 -1.22 0.78
CA ARG A 48 -14.44 -1.68 0.45
C ARG A 48 -15.07 -0.76 -0.57
N LYS A 49 -15.66 -1.34 -1.61
CA LYS A 49 -16.39 -0.57 -2.64
C LYS A 49 -17.58 0.16 -2.02
N GLU A 50 -18.31 -0.54 -1.17
CA GLU A 50 -19.46 0.02 -0.48
C GLU A 50 -19.06 0.40 0.93
N CYS A 51 -18.95 1.68 1.17
CA CYS A 51 -18.68 2.24 2.46
C CYS A 51 -19.43 3.55 2.57
N ARG A 52 -19.48 4.09 3.78
CA ARG A 52 -20.26 5.28 4.08
C ARG A 52 -19.83 6.50 3.27
N MET A 53 -18.51 6.65 3.08
CA MET A 53 -17.93 7.76 2.33
C MET A 53 -16.94 7.21 1.31
N PRO A 54 -17.45 6.61 0.21
CA PRO A 54 -16.57 5.95 -0.78
C PRO A 54 -15.49 6.84 -1.37
N GLU A 55 -15.80 8.13 -1.54
CA GLU A 55 -14.87 9.10 -2.11
C GLU A 55 -13.67 9.37 -1.22
N TYR A 56 -13.74 9.04 0.06
CA TYR A 56 -12.63 9.19 1.00
C TYR A 56 -11.84 7.90 1.24
N ALA A 57 -12.31 6.78 0.70
CA ALA A 57 -11.69 5.48 0.97
C ALA A 57 -10.20 5.44 0.60
N SER A 58 -9.84 5.94 -0.58
CA SER A 58 -8.45 5.95 -1.02
C SER A 58 -7.60 6.92 -0.20
N ILE A 59 -8.18 8.03 0.26
CA ILE A 59 -7.48 9.01 1.09
C ILE A 59 -7.17 8.39 2.46
N ASP A 60 -8.16 7.78 3.08
CA ASP A 60 -8.01 7.12 4.39
C ASP A 60 -7.00 5.98 4.32
N LEU A 61 -7.07 5.18 3.27
CA LEU A 61 -6.17 4.07 3.09
C LEU A 61 -4.74 4.54 2.83
N SER A 62 -4.57 5.67 2.14
CA SER A 62 -3.26 6.29 1.94
C SER A 62 -2.61 6.62 3.27
N ALA A 63 -3.35 7.19 4.21
CA ALA A 63 -2.84 7.48 5.55
C ALA A 63 -2.47 6.20 6.30
N SER A 64 -3.29 5.16 6.17
CA SER A 64 -3.02 3.86 6.80
C SER A 64 -1.75 3.23 6.25
N VAL A 65 -1.55 3.26 4.93
CA VAL A 65 -0.35 2.72 4.29
C VAL A 65 0.89 3.49 4.72
N GLU A 66 0.81 4.82 4.82
CA GLU A 66 1.94 5.63 5.30
C GLU A 66 2.33 5.24 6.73
N ASN A 67 1.37 5.02 7.59
CA ASN A 67 1.64 4.55 8.95
C ASN A 67 2.31 3.17 8.95
N LEU A 68 1.90 2.28 8.04
CA LEU A 68 2.55 0.98 7.89
C LEU A 68 4.02 1.14 7.49
N LEU A 69 4.31 2.04 6.56
CA LEU A 69 5.68 2.30 6.10
C LEU A 69 6.54 2.86 7.23
N LEU A 70 5.99 3.78 8.02
CA LEU A 70 6.69 4.37 9.16
C LEU A 70 7.00 3.30 10.22
N GLU A 71 6.04 2.43 10.50
CA GLU A 71 6.23 1.33 11.44
C GLU A 71 7.30 0.36 10.96
N ALA A 72 7.30 0.01 9.67
CA ALA A 72 8.31 -0.85 9.08
C ALA A 72 9.69 -0.25 9.21
N ASP A 73 9.83 1.04 8.94
CA ASP A 73 11.10 1.76 9.06
C ASP A 73 11.61 1.72 10.51
N GLU A 74 10.73 1.95 11.47
CA GLU A 74 11.08 1.92 12.89
C GLU A 74 11.54 0.53 13.34
N LEU A 75 10.99 -0.53 12.74
CA LEU A 75 11.39 -1.90 13.02
C LEU A 75 12.65 -2.33 12.25
N GLY A 76 13.22 -1.44 11.46
CA GLY A 76 14.41 -1.73 10.66
C GLY A 76 14.12 -2.52 9.40
N LEU A 77 12.87 -2.55 8.96
CA LEU A 77 12.46 -3.23 7.73
C LEU A 77 12.43 -2.28 6.55
N GLY A 78 12.79 -2.78 5.39
CA GLY A 78 12.58 -2.06 4.14
C GLY A 78 11.17 -2.32 3.64
N ALA A 79 10.48 -1.27 3.22
CA ALA A 79 9.16 -1.37 2.62
C ALA A 79 8.99 -0.29 1.57
N VAL A 80 8.20 -0.60 0.55
CA VAL A 80 7.93 0.37 -0.50
C VAL A 80 6.45 0.31 -0.88
N TRP A 81 5.90 1.45 -1.23
CA TRP A 81 4.51 1.58 -1.66
C TRP A 81 4.47 1.47 -3.18
N LEU A 82 3.83 0.41 -3.68
CA LEU A 82 3.58 0.22 -5.10
C LEU A 82 2.12 0.54 -5.38
N GLY A 83 1.87 1.63 -6.10
CA GLY A 83 0.52 2.04 -6.44
C GLY A 83 -0.15 1.10 -7.42
N ILE A 84 -1.36 0.66 -7.08
CA ILE A 84 -2.19 -0.20 -7.92
C ILE A 84 -3.42 0.58 -8.39
N ALA A 85 -4.20 1.10 -7.44
CA ALA A 85 -5.32 1.96 -7.77
C ALA A 85 -4.80 3.34 -8.22
N PRO A 86 -5.50 4.03 -9.12
CA PRO A 86 -6.81 3.71 -9.69
C PRO A 86 -6.74 2.95 -11.02
N LEU A 87 -5.63 2.34 -11.37
CA LEU A 87 -5.44 1.68 -12.65
C LEU A 87 -6.18 0.35 -12.69
N ARG A 88 -7.29 0.30 -13.40
CA ARG A 88 -8.20 -0.85 -13.41
C ARG A 88 -7.50 -2.16 -13.79
N ASP A 89 -6.63 -2.14 -14.79
CA ASP A 89 -5.89 -3.32 -15.22
C ASP A 89 -5.07 -3.92 -14.08
N ARG A 90 -4.37 -3.06 -13.34
CA ARG A 90 -3.53 -3.51 -12.22
C ARG A 90 -4.38 -4.04 -11.07
N MET A 91 -5.47 -3.35 -10.79
CA MET A 91 -6.41 -3.76 -9.75
C MET A 91 -6.99 -5.14 -10.03
N ASP A 92 -7.39 -5.39 -11.27
CA ASP A 92 -7.95 -6.68 -11.67
C ASP A 92 -6.92 -7.80 -11.61
N LYS A 93 -5.68 -7.53 -12.03
CA LYS A 93 -4.60 -8.51 -11.95
C LYS A 93 -4.29 -8.91 -10.52
N VAL A 94 -4.24 -7.96 -9.60
CA VAL A 94 -4.02 -8.25 -8.19
C VAL A 94 -5.17 -9.08 -7.63
N ARG A 95 -6.40 -8.75 -7.99
CA ARG A 95 -7.58 -9.52 -7.58
C ARG A 95 -7.45 -10.98 -7.99
N GLU A 96 -7.02 -11.24 -9.22
CA GLU A 96 -6.86 -12.61 -9.73
C GLU A 96 -5.80 -13.38 -8.95
N VAL A 97 -4.67 -12.73 -8.67
CA VAL A 97 -3.53 -13.41 -8.02
C VAL A 97 -3.89 -13.92 -6.63
N ILE A 98 -4.53 -13.09 -5.82
CA ILE A 98 -4.81 -13.43 -4.41
C ILE A 98 -6.31 -13.61 -4.12
N SER A 99 -7.11 -13.73 -5.15
CA SER A 99 -8.55 -14.01 -5.03
C SER A 99 -9.28 -13.03 -4.12
N ILE A 100 -9.11 -11.74 -4.38
CA ILE A 100 -9.78 -10.70 -3.61
C ILE A 100 -11.28 -10.75 -3.89
N PRO A 101 -12.13 -10.77 -2.85
CA PRO A 101 -13.58 -10.79 -3.06
C PRO A 101 -14.08 -9.55 -3.80
N GLU A 102 -15.26 -9.70 -4.41
CA GLU A 102 -15.83 -8.65 -5.26
C GLU A 102 -16.10 -7.33 -4.52
N GLU A 103 -16.39 -7.40 -3.22
CA GLU A 103 -16.68 -6.23 -2.40
C GLU A 103 -15.45 -5.37 -2.07
N LEU A 104 -14.25 -5.86 -2.36
CA LEU A 104 -13.00 -5.15 -2.09
C LEU A 104 -12.31 -4.74 -3.38
N GLU A 105 -11.54 -3.66 -3.30
CA GLU A 105 -10.68 -3.18 -4.39
C GLU A 105 -9.24 -3.14 -3.92
N ALA A 106 -8.32 -3.63 -4.76
CA ALA A 106 -6.89 -3.54 -4.48
C ALA A 106 -6.42 -2.09 -4.62
N PHE A 107 -5.70 -1.60 -3.63
CA PHE A 107 -5.20 -0.22 -3.61
C PHE A 107 -3.70 -0.13 -3.84
N ALA A 108 -2.92 -0.93 -3.10
CA ALA A 108 -1.47 -0.88 -3.15
C ALA A 108 -0.87 -2.21 -2.73
N ILE A 109 0.35 -2.48 -3.21
CA ILE A 109 1.18 -3.59 -2.74
C ILE A 109 2.34 -2.98 -1.96
N ILE A 110 2.61 -3.51 -0.77
CA ILE A 110 3.70 -3.04 0.08
C ILE A 110 4.60 -4.24 0.39
N PRO A 111 5.59 -4.54 -0.48
CA PRO A 111 6.57 -5.56 -0.17
C PRO A 111 7.46 -5.11 0.99
N CYS A 112 7.73 -6.03 1.91
CA CYS A 112 8.51 -5.76 3.11
C CYS A 112 9.60 -6.81 3.27
N GLY A 113 10.76 -6.40 3.78
CA GLY A 113 11.86 -7.30 4.08
C GLY A 113 13.00 -6.56 4.74
N TYR A 114 14.07 -7.28 5.02
CA TYR A 114 15.27 -6.66 5.57
C TYR A 114 16.02 -5.96 4.44
N PRO A 115 16.40 -4.68 4.63
CA PRO A 115 17.10 -3.94 3.58
C PRO A 115 18.51 -4.50 3.38
N VAL A 116 18.92 -4.60 2.10
CA VAL A 116 20.27 -5.00 1.74
C VAL A 116 21.25 -3.85 2.00
N GLN A 117 20.76 -2.62 1.86
CA GLN A 117 21.54 -1.41 2.06
C GLN A 117 20.77 -0.44 2.95
N ILE A 118 21.46 0.14 3.90
CA ILE A 118 20.89 1.20 4.73
C ILE A 118 21.22 2.52 4.06
N LYS A 119 20.19 3.25 3.68
CA LYS A 119 20.35 4.59 3.11
C LYS A 119 20.13 5.63 4.19
N ASN A 120 20.95 6.68 4.12
CA ASN A 120 20.77 7.82 5.01
C ASN A 120 19.45 8.53 4.70
N GLN A 121 18.87 9.10 5.75
CA GLN A 121 17.68 9.91 5.60
C GLN A 121 17.97 11.11 4.71
N GLN A 122 17.12 11.35 3.72
CA GLN A 122 17.25 12.48 2.84
C GLN A 122 16.39 13.63 3.33
N ASN A 123 16.96 14.81 3.36
CA ASN A 123 16.19 16.02 3.62
C ASN A 123 15.65 16.53 2.30
N ARG A 124 14.36 16.38 2.09
CA ARG A 124 13.67 16.79 0.86
C ARG A 124 12.87 18.08 1.03
N TYR A 125 13.12 18.78 2.14
CA TYR A 125 12.43 20.03 2.38
C TYR A 125 12.93 21.11 1.41
N GLU A 126 12.02 21.71 0.69
CA GLU A 126 12.29 22.80 -0.25
C GLU A 126 11.50 24.03 0.19
N LYS A 127 12.20 24.98 0.74
CA LYS A 127 11.62 26.20 1.31
C LYS A 127 10.75 26.95 0.31
N GLU A 128 11.16 26.99 -0.95
CA GLU A 128 10.47 27.70 -2.01
C GLU A 128 9.10 27.10 -2.37
N ARG A 129 8.82 25.89 -1.89
CA ARG A 129 7.54 25.22 -2.11
C ARG A 129 6.54 25.49 -0.98
N VAL A 130 6.96 26.22 0.04
CA VAL A 130 6.11 26.58 1.17
C VAL A 130 5.74 28.05 1.05
N HIS A 131 4.47 28.31 0.96
CA HIS A 131 3.94 29.65 0.76
C HIS A 131 3.09 30.08 1.96
N PHE A 132 3.38 31.25 2.49
CA PHE A 132 2.59 31.80 3.61
C PHE A 132 1.56 32.79 3.07
N VAL A 133 0.33 32.62 3.49
CA VAL A 133 -0.77 33.51 3.11
C VAL A 133 -1.10 34.35 4.32
N GLU A 134 -0.81 35.65 4.20
CA GLU A 134 -1.02 36.60 5.29
C GLU A 134 -2.29 37.45 5.10
#